data_43e5ec9bf6c4fbcb1e41244ccdadf5ae
#
_entry.id   43e5ec9bf6c4fbcb1e41244ccdadf5ae
#
_cell.length_a   1.000
_cell.length_b   1.000
_cell.length_c   1.000
_cell.angle_alpha   90.00
_cell.angle_beta   90.00
_cell.angle_gamma   90.00
#
_symmetry.space_group_name_H-M   'P 1'
#
loop_
_entity.id
_entity.type
_entity.pdbx_description
1 polymer ?
#
loop_
_entity_poly.entity_id
_entity_poly.type
_entity_poly.pdbx_seq_one_letter_code
_entity_poly.pdbx_strand_id
1 'polypeptide(L)'
;MGLRLWFVFRFPAVVDDSHFYANIAENWLQHGVYAVTDSGQIVPTLSRLPGYPAFLAAIFAIFGIENFRAVLLIQVLVDLGACFLIADSARRLVSDRAARAAFLLAAICPFLANYAAAALTECLEIFFTALALDLALAGLELAGLRLHTAAPSPLAESPSSRDSATRATGIWFGCGLAIGGAILLRPDGGILLASIGGYLLILLFRISAPAVNTTVIASGAASSQTANSEPEARSPKPLLPLGRVSRAILRAGLLLTLGAAIPLIPWTVRNLHTLHRFQPLAPRYANDSDELVMVGFNRWVKTWMAEYVSVEEIYWNVPGDPIDLKRLPNRAFDSEQQWQLTATLVADYNHGQELDRDMPPELDARFAALASTRVKAAPLRYYVWLPAARIADMWLRPRTELLPPDPRWWEFNDEWRPVVTVLGFGLLNLIYVGMAAAGGIRIREYFGIGLFVLFLVVRSLFLGTLENPETRYTLECYPVVIILAAAMFR
;
A
#
# COMPACT_ATOMS: atom_id res chain seq x y z
N MET A 1 8.26 -19.98 7.82
CA MET A 1 9.72 -20.14 7.56
C MET A 1 9.99 -20.99 6.33
N GLY A 2 9.62 -22.28 6.27
CA GLY A 2 9.95 -23.20 5.16
C GLY A 2 9.57 -22.69 3.77
N LEU A 3 8.34 -22.17 3.59
CA LEU A 3 7.89 -21.65 2.30
C LEU A 3 8.74 -20.44 1.82
N ARG A 4 9.11 -19.52 2.72
CA ARG A 4 9.96 -18.36 2.41
C ARG A 4 11.36 -18.79 1.99
N LEU A 5 11.97 -19.68 2.75
CA LEU A 5 13.28 -20.22 2.41
C LEU A 5 13.23 -20.98 1.06
N TRP A 6 12.13 -21.70 0.79
CA TRP A 6 11.96 -22.35 -0.50
C TRP A 6 11.98 -21.35 -1.66
N PHE A 7 11.28 -20.19 -1.54
CA PHE A 7 11.34 -19.12 -2.53
C PHE A 7 12.74 -18.52 -2.63
N VAL A 8 13.39 -18.20 -1.50
CA VAL A 8 14.76 -17.64 -1.48
C VAL A 8 15.77 -18.53 -2.20
N PHE A 9 15.65 -19.85 -2.07
CA PHE A 9 16.60 -20.77 -2.70
C PHE A 9 16.19 -21.20 -4.12
N ARG A 10 14.91 -21.13 -4.47
CA ARG A 10 14.43 -21.62 -5.77
C ARG A 10 14.10 -20.49 -6.75
N PHE A 11 13.61 -19.37 -6.27
CA PHE A 11 13.14 -18.23 -7.06
C PHE A 11 13.60 -16.90 -6.44
N PRO A 12 14.92 -16.71 -6.19
CA PRO A 12 15.40 -15.40 -5.73
C PRO A 12 15.21 -14.38 -6.84
N ALA A 13 14.59 -13.24 -6.51
CA ALA A 13 14.40 -12.16 -7.46
C ALA A 13 15.35 -11.00 -7.13
N VAL A 14 16.32 -10.78 -8.00
CA VAL A 14 17.17 -9.60 -8.02
C VAL A 14 16.98 -8.98 -9.40
N VAL A 15 16.25 -7.89 -9.47
CA VAL A 15 15.82 -7.23 -10.70
C VAL A 15 16.49 -5.86 -10.83
N ASP A 16 16.25 -5.13 -11.91
CA ASP A 16 16.91 -3.84 -12.19
C ASP A 16 16.75 -2.84 -11.03
N ASP A 17 15.55 -2.73 -10.45
CA ASP A 17 15.31 -1.92 -9.25
C ASP A 17 16.23 -2.36 -8.09
N SER A 18 16.50 -3.65 -7.92
CA SER A 18 17.38 -4.16 -6.87
C SER A 18 18.81 -3.67 -7.03
N HIS A 19 19.32 -3.71 -8.27
CA HIS A 19 20.65 -3.20 -8.60
C HIS A 19 20.74 -1.68 -8.44
N PHE A 20 19.67 -0.96 -8.82
CA PHE A 20 19.62 0.48 -8.64
C PHE A 20 19.69 0.87 -7.15
N TYR A 21 18.90 0.22 -6.27
CA TYR A 21 18.99 0.43 -4.83
C TYR A 21 20.35 0.01 -4.26
N ALA A 22 20.93 -1.08 -4.75
CA ALA A 22 22.24 -1.56 -4.31
C ALA A 22 23.35 -0.58 -4.67
N ASN A 23 23.33 0.00 -5.88
CA ASN A 23 24.28 1.01 -6.31
C ASN A 23 24.24 2.27 -5.39
N ILE A 24 23.05 2.73 -5.02
CA ILE A 24 22.92 3.83 -4.04
C ILE A 24 23.50 3.42 -2.68
N ALA A 25 23.21 2.20 -2.21
CA ALA A 25 23.70 1.71 -0.92
C ALA A 25 25.21 1.58 -0.90
N GLU A 26 25.79 1.10 -2.00
CA GLU A 26 27.25 0.97 -2.19
C GLU A 26 27.94 2.34 -2.16
N ASN A 27 27.46 3.30 -2.97
CA ASN A 27 28.00 4.65 -3.00
C ASN A 27 27.90 5.32 -1.62
N TRP A 28 26.81 5.06 -0.91
CA TRP A 28 26.65 5.59 0.45
C TRP A 28 27.66 5.01 1.44
N LEU A 29 27.96 3.72 1.33
CA LEU A 29 28.95 3.06 2.19
C LEU A 29 30.39 3.41 1.82
N GLN A 30 30.73 3.41 0.54
CA GLN A 30 32.13 3.57 0.08
C GLN A 30 32.55 5.04 0.02
N HIS A 31 31.64 5.94 -0.36
CA HIS A 31 31.93 7.35 -0.61
C HIS A 31 31.25 8.31 0.36
N GLY A 32 30.36 7.81 1.24
CA GLY A 32 29.59 8.64 2.18
C GLY A 32 28.53 9.52 1.50
N VAL A 33 28.22 9.30 0.22
CA VAL A 33 27.31 10.09 -0.56
C VAL A 33 26.11 9.25 -1.01
N TYR A 34 24.90 9.74 -0.78
CA TYR A 34 23.69 9.14 -1.34
C TYR A 34 23.58 9.51 -2.83
N ALA A 35 24.05 8.61 -3.68
CA ALA A 35 24.31 8.88 -5.10
C ALA A 35 24.13 7.62 -5.95
N VAL A 36 23.93 7.80 -7.24
CA VAL A 36 24.03 6.75 -8.26
C VAL A 36 25.35 6.90 -9.00
N THR A 37 25.85 5.77 -9.57
CA THR A 37 26.97 5.78 -10.52
C THR A 37 26.38 5.85 -11.92
N ASP A 38 26.55 7.00 -12.57
CA ASP A 38 26.16 7.20 -13.95
C ASP A 38 27.38 7.47 -14.81
N SER A 39 27.56 6.70 -15.90
CA SER A 39 28.68 6.82 -16.82
C SER A 39 30.05 6.88 -16.12
N GLY A 40 30.20 6.15 -14.99
CA GLY A 40 31.42 6.12 -14.18
C GLY A 40 31.60 7.33 -13.24
N GLN A 41 30.62 8.21 -13.15
CA GLN A 41 30.61 9.34 -12.22
C GLN A 41 29.61 9.10 -11.07
N ILE A 42 29.95 9.56 -9.87
CA ILE A 42 29.08 9.48 -8.70
C ILE A 42 28.22 10.74 -8.64
N VAL A 43 26.93 10.60 -8.97
CA VAL A 43 25.96 11.70 -9.07
C VAL A 43 24.97 11.61 -7.91
N PRO A 44 24.89 12.64 -7.03
CA PRO A 44 23.88 12.68 -5.97
C PRO A 44 22.46 12.61 -6.51
N THR A 45 21.65 11.68 -6.02
CA THR A 45 20.28 11.44 -6.50
C THR A 45 19.21 11.74 -5.44
N LEU A 46 17.98 12.00 -5.90
CA LEU A 46 16.75 12.05 -5.12
C LEU A 46 15.66 11.14 -5.72
N SER A 47 15.98 10.42 -6.78
CA SER A 47 15.03 9.57 -7.52
C SER A 47 14.42 8.45 -6.69
N ARG A 48 15.11 8.00 -5.65
CA ARG A 48 14.60 7.00 -4.68
C ARG A 48 14.68 7.55 -3.25
N LEU A 49 13.74 7.11 -2.40
CA LEU A 49 13.75 7.41 -0.97
C LEU A 49 14.75 6.52 -0.23
N PRO A 50 15.31 7.01 0.91
CA PRO A 50 16.48 6.37 1.52
C PRO A 50 16.17 5.10 2.33
N GLY A 51 14.91 4.74 2.54
CA GLY A 51 14.55 3.62 3.44
C GLY A 51 15.12 2.28 3.00
N TYR A 52 14.93 1.92 1.73
CA TYR A 52 15.44 0.63 1.24
C TYR A 52 16.96 0.65 0.98
N PRO A 53 17.56 1.69 0.36
CA PRO A 53 19.01 1.81 0.31
C PRO A 53 19.69 1.79 1.68
N ALA A 54 19.10 2.38 2.72
CA ALA A 54 19.64 2.31 4.09
C ALA A 54 19.59 0.88 4.66
N PHE A 55 18.50 0.16 4.39
CA PHE A 55 18.39 -1.25 4.77
C PHE A 55 19.46 -2.11 4.06
N LEU A 56 19.65 -1.92 2.75
CA LEU A 56 20.71 -2.60 2.00
C LEU A 56 22.11 -2.23 2.53
N ALA A 57 22.37 -0.94 2.74
CA ALA A 57 23.64 -0.46 3.25
C ALA A 57 23.99 -1.09 4.62
N ALA A 58 23.02 -1.19 5.53
CA ALA A 58 23.22 -1.83 6.82
C ALA A 58 23.60 -3.31 6.69
N ILE A 59 22.98 -4.03 5.75
CA ILE A 59 23.31 -5.45 5.50
C ILE A 59 24.65 -5.59 4.79
N PHE A 60 24.91 -4.77 3.78
CA PHE A 60 26.17 -4.80 3.02
C PHE A 60 27.37 -4.43 3.90
N ALA A 61 27.22 -3.54 4.87
CA ALA A 61 28.26 -3.21 5.84
C ALA A 61 28.68 -4.41 6.70
N ILE A 62 27.77 -5.36 6.96
CA ILE A 62 28.01 -6.52 7.83
C ILE A 62 28.42 -7.75 7.02
N PHE A 63 27.74 -8.01 5.90
CA PHE A 63 27.84 -9.24 5.13
C PHE A 63 28.59 -9.11 3.79
N GLY A 64 29.01 -7.89 3.45
CA GLY A 64 29.68 -7.57 2.19
C GLY A 64 28.75 -6.97 1.15
N ILE A 65 29.32 -6.11 0.28
CA ILE A 65 28.60 -5.39 -0.76
C ILE A 65 27.96 -6.38 -1.74
N GLU A 66 26.75 -6.06 -2.18
CA GLU A 66 25.91 -6.88 -3.08
C GLU A 66 25.61 -8.30 -2.57
N ASN A 67 25.72 -8.54 -1.27
CA ASN A 67 25.33 -9.83 -0.71
C ASN A 67 23.78 -9.93 -0.63
N PHE A 68 23.14 -10.01 -1.80
CA PHE A 68 21.68 -10.16 -1.91
C PHE A 68 21.13 -11.38 -1.17
N ARG A 69 21.97 -12.46 -1.05
CA ARG A 69 21.54 -13.64 -0.28
C ARG A 69 21.31 -13.30 1.19
N ALA A 70 22.17 -12.49 1.79
CA ALA A 70 21.98 -12.01 3.14
C ALA A 70 20.74 -11.10 3.25
N VAL A 71 20.52 -10.21 2.26
CA VAL A 71 19.35 -9.36 2.18
C VAL A 71 18.06 -10.20 2.22
N LEU A 72 17.93 -11.20 1.33
CA LEU A 72 16.75 -12.04 1.24
C LEU A 72 16.51 -12.83 2.54
N LEU A 73 17.57 -13.36 3.19
CA LEU A 73 17.44 -14.07 4.45
C LEU A 73 16.97 -13.17 5.60
N ILE A 74 17.43 -11.91 5.64
CA ILE A 74 16.97 -10.93 6.61
C ILE A 74 15.53 -10.50 6.33
N GLN A 75 15.16 -10.32 5.04
CA GLN A 75 13.77 -10.05 4.65
C GLN A 75 12.83 -11.18 5.08
N VAL A 76 13.25 -12.44 5.05
CA VAL A 76 12.46 -13.55 5.60
C VAL A 76 12.14 -13.35 7.08
N LEU A 77 13.09 -12.84 7.88
CA LEU A 77 12.86 -12.53 9.30
C LEU A 77 11.89 -11.36 9.48
N VAL A 78 12.02 -10.32 8.67
CA VAL A 78 11.11 -9.16 8.64
C VAL A 78 9.69 -9.60 8.31
N ASP A 79 9.50 -10.43 7.28
CA ASP A 79 8.19 -10.93 6.87
C ASP A 79 7.58 -11.88 7.91
N LEU A 80 8.38 -12.67 8.62
CA LEU A 80 7.89 -13.41 9.79
C LEU A 80 7.41 -12.47 10.90
N GLY A 81 8.10 -11.35 11.12
CA GLY A 81 7.63 -10.28 12.02
C GLY A 81 6.27 -9.73 11.57
N ALA A 82 6.08 -9.50 10.27
CA ALA A 82 4.78 -9.09 9.72
C ALA A 82 3.68 -10.12 9.99
N CYS A 83 3.97 -11.43 9.89
CA CYS A 83 3.00 -12.50 10.22
C CYS A 83 2.52 -12.41 11.68
N PHE A 84 3.41 -12.10 12.63
CA PHE A 84 3.04 -11.92 14.05
C PHE A 84 2.18 -10.65 14.24
N LEU A 85 2.51 -9.54 13.59
CA LEU A 85 1.73 -8.30 13.66
C LEU A 85 0.32 -8.49 13.08
N ILE A 86 0.20 -9.20 11.96
CA ILE A 86 -1.08 -9.58 11.35
C ILE A 86 -1.92 -10.42 12.33
N ALA A 87 -1.30 -11.37 13.00
CA ALA A 87 -1.97 -12.22 14.00
C ALA A 87 -2.41 -11.40 15.22
N ASP A 88 -1.57 -10.50 15.73
CA ASP A 88 -1.93 -9.65 16.88
C ASP A 88 -3.08 -8.69 16.53
N SER A 89 -3.05 -8.08 15.35
CA SER A 89 -4.16 -7.27 14.83
C SER A 89 -5.46 -8.08 14.75
N ALA A 90 -5.41 -9.33 14.26
CA ALA A 90 -6.58 -10.21 14.21
C ALA A 90 -7.08 -10.58 15.63
N ARG A 91 -6.18 -10.75 16.61
CA ARG A 91 -6.51 -10.98 18.02
C ARG A 91 -7.27 -9.78 18.60
N ARG A 92 -6.75 -8.58 18.38
CA ARG A 92 -7.37 -7.31 18.87
C ARG A 92 -8.73 -7.07 18.26
N LEU A 93 -8.85 -7.29 16.95
CA LEU A 93 -10.08 -6.98 16.21
C LEU A 93 -11.16 -8.05 16.39
N VAL A 94 -10.77 -9.33 16.46
CA VAL A 94 -11.72 -10.45 16.35
C VAL A 94 -11.63 -11.40 17.55
N SER A 95 -10.58 -12.23 17.64
CA SER A 95 -10.42 -13.24 18.69
C SER A 95 -9.07 -13.96 18.62
N ASP A 96 -8.73 -14.73 19.66
CA ASP A 96 -7.54 -15.60 19.67
C ASP A 96 -7.60 -16.72 18.61
N ARG A 97 -8.79 -17.20 18.25
CA ARG A 97 -8.96 -18.18 17.15
C ARG A 97 -8.63 -17.53 15.81
N ALA A 98 -9.15 -16.34 15.57
CA ALA A 98 -8.83 -15.56 14.37
C ALA A 98 -7.33 -15.22 14.31
N ALA A 99 -6.69 -14.91 15.42
CA ALA A 99 -5.23 -14.67 15.47
C ALA A 99 -4.42 -15.88 14.98
N ARG A 100 -4.77 -17.08 15.46
CA ARG A 100 -4.11 -18.32 15.01
C ARG A 100 -4.35 -18.57 13.51
N ALA A 101 -5.59 -18.37 13.05
CA ALA A 101 -5.92 -18.49 11.64
C ALA A 101 -5.17 -17.45 10.79
N ALA A 102 -5.09 -16.19 11.24
CA ALA A 102 -4.35 -15.13 10.56
C ALA A 102 -2.85 -15.46 10.45
N PHE A 103 -2.25 -15.94 11.55
CA PHE A 103 -0.86 -16.37 11.53
C PHE A 103 -0.62 -17.50 10.52
N LEU A 104 -1.47 -18.52 10.50
CA LEU A 104 -1.36 -19.64 9.55
C LEU A 104 -1.57 -19.18 8.11
N LEU A 105 -2.61 -18.38 7.83
CA LEU A 105 -2.85 -17.82 6.50
C LEU A 105 -1.68 -16.96 6.03
N ALA A 106 -1.12 -16.09 6.89
CA ALA A 106 0.07 -15.30 6.58
C ALA A 106 1.29 -16.20 6.34
N ALA A 107 1.49 -17.23 7.19
CA ALA A 107 2.63 -18.13 7.10
C ALA A 107 2.66 -18.95 5.81
N ILE A 108 1.50 -19.35 5.27
CA ILE A 108 1.37 -20.14 4.03
C ILE A 108 1.07 -19.27 2.80
N CYS A 109 0.90 -17.96 2.95
CA CYS A 109 0.63 -17.05 1.83
C CYS A 109 1.84 -17.01 0.87
N PRO A 110 1.71 -17.53 -0.37
CA PRO A 110 2.85 -17.57 -1.29
C PRO A 110 3.19 -16.18 -1.84
N PHE A 111 2.24 -15.26 -1.87
CA PHE A 111 2.46 -13.89 -2.35
C PHE A 111 3.42 -13.13 -1.42
N LEU A 112 3.19 -13.18 -0.09
CA LEU A 112 4.11 -12.61 0.89
C LEU A 112 5.46 -13.32 0.86
N ALA A 113 5.45 -14.66 0.77
CA ALA A 113 6.66 -15.47 0.76
C ALA A 113 7.52 -15.23 -0.48
N ASN A 114 6.92 -15.00 -1.66
CA ASN A 114 7.62 -14.70 -2.89
C ASN A 114 8.32 -13.33 -2.81
N TYR A 115 7.62 -12.31 -2.32
CA TYR A 115 8.21 -10.97 -2.15
C TYR A 115 9.23 -10.88 -1.00
N ALA A 116 9.19 -11.78 -0.02
CA ALA A 116 10.29 -11.92 0.93
C ALA A 116 11.58 -12.46 0.27
N ALA A 117 11.47 -13.10 -0.90
CA ALA A 117 12.57 -13.57 -1.74
C ALA A 117 12.93 -12.61 -2.89
N ALA A 118 12.39 -11.40 -2.90
CA ALA A 118 12.72 -10.36 -3.85
C ALA A 118 13.48 -9.22 -3.16
N ALA A 119 14.60 -8.79 -3.73
CA ALA A 119 15.37 -7.67 -3.18
C ALA A 119 14.72 -6.33 -3.54
N LEU A 120 13.49 -6.12 -3.04
CA LEU A 120 12.59 -4.99 -3.31
C LEU A 120 11.98 -4.42 -2.02
N THR A 121 11.33 -3.27 -2.12
CA THR A 121 10.76 -2.54 -0.97
C THR A 121 9.56 -3.23 -0.33
N GLU A 122 8.81 -4.03 -1.07
CA GLU A 122 7.50 -4.56 -0.71
C GLU A 122 7.49 -5.36 0.60
N CYS A 123 8.54 -6.15 0.86
CA CYS A 123 8.65 -6.91 2.11
C CYS A 123 8.65 -6.01 3.35
N LEU A 124 9.43 -4.92 3.30
CA LEU A 124 9.50 -3.94 4.39
C LEU A 124 8.22 -3.09 4.48
N GLU A 125 7.61 -2.76 3.35
CA GLU A 125 6.35 -2.01 3.32
C GLU A 125 5.19 -2.79 3.94
N ILE A 126 5.09 -4.09 3.65
CA ILE A 126 4.13 -5.00 4.28
C ILE A 126 4.34 -5.03 5.80
N PHE A 127 5.60 -5.08 6.25
CA PHE A 127 5.94 -5.06 7.67
C PHE A 127 5.52 -3.74 8.33
N PHE A 128 5.89 -2.59 7.77
CA PHE A 128 5.54 -1.29 8.32
C PHE A 128 4.03 -1.02 8.26
N THR A 129 3.36 -1.49 7.22
CA THR A 129 1.89 -1.44 7.12
C THR A 129 1.23 -2.25 8.23
N ALA A 130 1.67 -3.49 8.45
CA ALA A 130 1.16 -4.33 9.53
C ALA A 130 1.43 -3.71 10.90
N LEU A 131 2.63 -3.17 11.12
CA LEU A 131 3.04 -2.50 12.36
C LEU A 131 2.20 -1.25 12.64
N ALA A 132 2.01 -0.39 11.64
CA ALA A 132 1.23 0.84 11.79
C ALA A 132 -0.24 0.53 12.12
N LEU A 133 -0.84 -0.46 11.44
CA LEU A 133 -2.22 -0.88 11.70
C LEU A 133 -2.38 -1.53 13.07
N ASP A 134 -1.44 -2.39 13.51
CA ASP A 134 -1.46 -3.01 14.82
C ASP A 134 -1.34 -1.97 15.95
N LEU A 135 -0.39 -1.03 15.81
CA LEU A 135 -0.24 0.07 16.77
C LEU A 135 -1.45 0.99 16.79
N ALA A 136 -2.10 1.25 15.64
CA ALA A 136 -3.33 2.03 15.59
C ALA A 136 -4.46 1.32 16.35
N LEU A 137 -4.66 0.00 16.17
CA LEU A 137 -5.62 -0.78 16.93
C LEU A 137 -5.32 -0.75 18.43
N ALA A 138 -4.05 -0.95 18.82
CA ALA A 138 -3.62 -0.86 20.23
C ALA A 138 -3.90 0.52 20.82
N GLY A 139 -3.66 1.58 20.06
CA GLY A 139 -3.96 2.95 20.46
C GLY A 139 -5.46 3.20 20.67
N LEU A 140 -6.30 2.66 19.80
CA LEU A 140 -7.77 2.73 19.93
C LEU A 140 -8.27 1.95 21.17
N GLU A 141 -7.72 0.75 21.44
CA GLU A 141 -8.03 -0.03 22.64
C GLU A 141 -7.68 0.74 23.92
N LEU A 142 -6.51 1.36 23.99
CA LEU A 142 -6.11 2.19 25.13
C LEU A 142 -6.95 3.44 25.31
N ALA A 143 -7.57 3.96 24.23
CA ALA A 143 -8.57 5.01 24.30
C ALA A 143 -9.92 4.51 24.85
N GLY A 144 -10.04 3.22 25.22
CA GLY A 144 -11.26 2.60 25.78
C GLY A 144 -12.28 2.19 24.73
N LEU A 145 -11.88 2.13 23.45
CA LEU A 145 -12.76 1.71 22.36
C LEU A 145 -12.71 0.18 22.21
N ARG A 146 -13.85 -0.49 22.33
CA ARG A 146 -13.94 -1.94 22.07
C ARG A 146 -14.09 -2.19 20.57
N LEU A 147 -13.04 -2.68 19.94
CA LEU A 147 -12.97 -2.84 18.46
C LEU A 147 -13.96 -3.89 17.92
N HIS A 148 -14.32 -4.89 18.74
CA HIS A 148 -15.18 -6.02 18.38
C HIS A 148 -16.65 -5.85 18.77
N THR A 149 -17.09 -4.63 19.11
CA THR A 149 -18.50 -4.31 19.42
C THR A 149 -19.06 -3.34 18.39
N ALA A 150 -20.39 -3.45 18.13
CA ALA A 150 -21.09 -2.60 17.16
C ALA A 150 -21.18 -1.12 17.57
N ALA A 151 -21.05 -0.83 18.85
CA ALA A 151 -21.08 0.54 19.39
C ALA A 151 -19.82 0.82 20.21
N PRO A 152 -19.33 2.07 20.25
CA PRO A 152 -18.32 2.47 21.21
C PRO A 152 -18.89 2.30 22.62
N SER A 153 -18.56 1.16 23.25
CA SER A 153 -19.02 0.89 24.61
C SER A 153 -18.26 1.78 25.57
N PRO A 154 -18.93 2.47 26.51
CA PRO A 154 -18.21 3.19 27.53
C PRO A 154 -17.44 2.19 28.40
N LEU A 155 -16.15 2.27 28.33
CA LEU A 155 -15.09 1.88 29.25
C LEU A 155 -15.24 0.59 30.07
N ALA A 156 -14.33 -0.35 29.79
CA ALA A 156 -13.78 -1.22 30.82
C ALA A 156 -12.99 -0.37 31.83
N GLU A 157 -13.00 -0.74 33.09
CA GLU A 157 -12.24 -0.08 34.16
C GLU A 157 -10.80 0.16 33.75
N SER A 158 -10.40 1.45 33.72
CA SER A 158 -9.07 1.84 33.27
C SER A 158 -8.01 1.53 34.36
N PRO A 159 -6.82 1.00 33.96
CA PRO A 159 -5.63 1.09 34.81
C PRO A 159 -5.35 2.56 35.16
N SER A 160 -4.58 2.79 36.21
CA SER A 160 -4.28 4.12 36.77
C SER A 160 -4.04 5.17 35.67
N SER A 161 -4.71 6.31 35.73
CA SER A 161 -4.91 7.27 34.62
C SER A 161 -3.59 7.85 34.03
N ARG A 162 -2.48 7.76 34.73
CA ARG A 162 -1.19 8.32 34.31
C ARG A 162 -0.40 7.34 33.43
N ASP A 163 -0.34 6.06 33.81
CA ASP A 163 0.41 5.04 33.06
C ASP A 163 -0.25 4.72 31.71
N SER A 164 -1.57 4.70 31.66
CA SER A 164 -2.31 4.50 30.42
C SER A 164 -2.12 5.66 29.43
N ALA A 165 -2.06 6.90 29.91
CA ALA A 165 -1.81 8.07 29.06
C ALA A 165 -0.38 8.07 28.49
N THR A 166 0.62 7.64 29.24
CA THR A 166 2.02 7.54 28.78
C THR A 166 2.16 6.43 27.74
N ARG A 167 1.55 5.26 27.99
CA ARG A 167 1.54 4.15 27.01
C ARG A 167 0.83 4.55 25.70
N ALA A 168 -0.33 5.21 25.78
CA ALA A 168 -1.03 5.69 24.60
C ALA A 168 -0.19 6.68 23.78
N THR A 169 0.57 7.57 24.47
CA THR A 169 1.50 8.50 23.79
C THR A 169 2.58 7.75 23.04
N GLY A 170 3.24 6.77 23.65
CA GLY A 170 4.28 5.98 23.00
C GLY A 170 3.75 5.18 21.81
N ILE A 171 2.55 4.60 21.93
CA ILE A 171 1.93 3.82 20.85
C ILE A 171 1.57 4.70 19.64
N TRP A 172 0.92 5.85 19.83
CA TRP A 172 0.58 6.73 18.72
C TRP A 172 1.80 7.35 18.06
N PHE A 173 2.82 7.70 18.85
CA PHE A 173 4.08 8.18 18.31
C PHE A 173 4.82 7.06 17.54
N GLY A 174 4.87 5.84 18.09
CA GLY A 174 5.42 4.66 17.41
C GLY A 174 4.66 4.30 16.12
N CYS A 175 3.32 4.43 16.13
CA CYS A 175 2.52 4.29 14.90
C CYS A 175 2.93 5.31 13.85
N GLY A 176 3.13 6.57 14.23
CA GLY A 176 3.67 7.61 13.36
C GLY A 176 5.05 7.26 12.80
N LEU A 177 5.98 6.80 13.66
CA LEU A 177 7.32 6.36 13.22
C LEU A 177 7.25 5.21 12.22
N ALA A 178 6.33 4.24 12.42
CA ALA A 178 6.12 3.15 11.47
C ALA A 178 5.63 3.67 10.11
N ILE A 179 4.72 4.63 10.12
CA ILE A 179 4.25 5.30 8.89
C ILE A 179 5.39 6.07 8.21
N GLY A 180 6.19 6.82 8.98
CA GLY A 180 7.36 7.52 8.45
C GLY A 180 8.38 6.56 7.83
N GLY A 181 8.57 5.37 8.44
CA GLY A 181 9.36 4.28 7.87
C GLY A 181 8.80 3.78 6.54
N ALA A 182 7.48 3.55 6.45
CA ALA A 182 6.82 3.19 5.19
C ALA A 182 6.99 4.29 4.12
N ILE A 183 6.83 5.57 4.50
CA ILE A 183 7.04 6.70 3.56
C ILE A 183 8.49 6.75 3.06
N LEU A 184 9.48 6.46 3.90
CA LEU A 184 10.89 6.41 3.48
C LEU A 184 11.22 5.25 2.53
N LEU A 185 10.39 4.22 2.46
CA LEU A 185 10.48 3.16 1.46
C LEU A 185 9.84 3.62 0.15
N ARG A 186 8.59 4.13 0.24
CA ARG A 186 7.81 4.62 -0.91
C ARG A 186 6.85 5.75 -0.50
N PRO A 187 6.68 6.78 -1.33
CA PRO A 187 5.80 7.92 -0.98
C PRO A 187 4.36 7.55 -0.67
N ASP A 188 3.85 6.46 -1.26
CA ASP A 188 2.48 5.96 -1.06
C ASP A 188 2.27 5.31 0.32
N GLY A 189 3.34 5.07 1.11
CA GLY A 189 3.23 4.82 2.55
C GLY A 189 2.45 5.91 3.31
N GLY A 190 2.40 7.13 2.76
CA GLY A 190 1.56 8.24 3.27
C GLY A 190 0.06 7.95 3.27
N ILE A 191 -0.42 6.95 2.51
CA ILE A 191 -1.81 6.48 2.52
C ILE A 191 -2.20 5.92 3.90
N LEU A 192 -1.25 5.33 4.64
CA LEU A 192 -1.48 4.91 6.02
C LEU A 192 -1.80 6.10 6.92
N LEU A 193 -1.05 7.21 6.79
CA LEU A 193 -1.33 8.44 7.55
C LEU A 193 -2.72 9.00 7.20
N ALA A 194 -3.05 9.04 5.91
CA ALA A 194 -4.37 9.51 5.45
C ALA A 194 -5.51 8.61 5.96
N SER A 195 -5.31 7.29 5.97
CA SER A 195 -6.33 6.33 6.39
C SER A 195 -6.52 6.32 7.90
N ILE A 196 -5.43 6.23 8.68
CA ILE A 196 -5.50 6.22 10.15
C ILE A 196 -5.95 7.59 10.67
N GLY A 197 -5.36 8.68 10.15
CA GLY A 197 -5.74 10.04 10.50
C GLY A 197 -7.20 10.36 10.13
N GLY A 198 -7.62 9.95 8.92
CA GLY A 198 -8.99 10.07 8.45
C GLY A 198 -9.98 9.29 9.32
N TYR A 199 -9.60 8.09 9.75
CA TYR A 199 -10.41 7.31 10.69
C TYR A 199 -10.55 8.01 12.05
N LEU A 200 -9.45 8.55 12.61
CA LEU A 200 -9.48 9.35 13.83
C LEU A 200 -10.41 10.57 13.69
N LEU A 201 -10.38 11.26 12.55
CA LEU A 201 -11.29 12.37 12.26
C LEU A 201 -12.76 11.92 12.21
N ILE A 202 -13.06 10.80 11.55
CA ILE A 202 -14.42 10.22 11.52
C ILE A 202 -14.89 9.93 12.93
N LEU A 203 -14.03 9.39 13.79
CA LEU A 203 -14.35 9.15 15.20
C LEU A 203 -14.63 10.44 15.95
N LEU A 204 -13.81 11.46 15.75
CA LEU A 204 -13.98 12.77 16.37
C LEU A 204 -15.34 13.37 16.01
N PHE A 205 -15.74 13.33 14.72
CA PHE A 205 -17.04 13.83 14.27
C PHE A 205 -18.21 13.00 14.83
N ARG A 206 -18.10 11.67 14.87
CA ARG A 206 -19.16 10.80 15.43
C ARG A 206 -19.38 11.03 16.92
N ILE A 207 -18.33 11.31 17.68
CA ILE A 207 -18.41 11.56 19.12
C ILE A 207 -18.92 12.99 19.39
N SER A 208 -18.61 13.95 18.51
CA SER A 208 -19.04 15.35 18.64
C SER A 208 -20.46 15.61 18.11
N ALA A 209 -21.02 14.71 17.32
CA ALA A 209 -22.39 14.85 16.82
C ALA A 209 -23.38 14.76 18.01
N PRO A 210 -24.31 15.73 18.16
CA PRO A 210 -25.34 15.66 19.18
C PRO A 210 -26.14 14.37 19.01
N ALA A 211 -26.31 13.59 20.09
CA ALA A 211 -27.18 12.43 20.10
C ALA A 211 -28.57 12.90 19.65
N VAL A 212 -28.98 12.52 18.44
CA VAL A 212 -30.40 12.69 18.05
C VAL A 212 -31.20 11.81 19.00
N ASN A 213 -31.88 12.43 19.96
CA ASN A 213 -32.81 11.77 20.84
C ASN A 213 -33.87 11.11 19.95
N THR A 214 -33.71 9.83 19.70
CA THR A 214 -34.79 8.99 19.22
C THR A 214 -35.70 8.77 20.42
N THR A 215 -36.53 9.75 20.69
CA THR A 215 -37.69 9.61 21.58
C THR A 215 -38.61 8.65 20.84
N VAL A 216 -38.50 7.37 21.16
CA VAL A 216 -39.51 6.38 20.80
C VAL A 216 -40.76 6.84 21.55
N ILE A 217 -41.71 7.38 20.81
CA ILE A 217 -43.06 7.60 21.25
C ILE A 217 -43.65 6.21 21.52
N ALA A 218 -43.53 5.75 22.74
CA ALA A 218 -44.35 4.67 23.25
C ALA A 218 -45.74 5.25 23.48
N SER A 219 -46.58 5.26 22.45
CA SER A 219 -48.01 5.48 22.61
C SER A 219 -48.66 4.21 23.16
N GLY A 220 -49.14 4.33 24.36
CA GLY A 220 -50.37 3.78 24.87
C GLY A 220 -50.62 2.29 24.85
N ALA A 221 -50.49 1.67 25.99
CA ALA A 221 -51.55 0.79 26.51
C ALA A 221 -51.39 0.71 28.04
N ALA A 222 -52.27 1.40 28.72
CA ALA A 222 -52.45 1.23 30.14
C ALA A 222 -53.08 -0.13 30.42
N SER A 223 -52.45 -0.94 31.28
CA SER A 223 -53.15 -1.91 32.12
C SER A 223 -52.41 -2.01 33.44
N SER A 224 -53.19 -1.69 34.46
CA SER A 224 -52.93 -1.76 35.89
C SER A 224 -52.48 -3.18 36.31
N GLN A 225 -51.36 -3.25 37.05
CA GLN A 225 -51.26 -4.20 38.16
C GLN A 225 -50.19 -3.74 39.18
N THR A 226 -50.63 -3.84 40.38
CA THR A 226 -50.10 -3.51 41.69
C THR A 226 -48.76 -4.12 42.08
N ALA A 227 -48.03 -3.33 42.85
CA ALA A 227 -47.33 -3.62 44.10
C ALA A 227 -45.88 -4.05 44.14
N ASN A 228 -45.08 -3.15 44.76
CA ASN A 228 -44.00 -3.40 45.71
C ASN A 228 -42.79 -4.27 45.25
N SER A 229 -41.84 -3.62 44.69
CA SER A 229 -40.41 -3.76 45.03
C SER A 229 -39.69 -2.52 44.47
N GLU A 230 -39.06 -1.73 45.33
CA GLU A 230 -38.15 -0.65 44.92
C GLU A 230 -37.04 -1.23 44.08
N PRO A 231 -36.87 -0.79 42.79
CA PRO A 231 -35.67 -1.08 42.08
C PRO A 231 -34.62 -0.07 42.57
N GLU A 232 -33.56 -0.55 43.23
CA GLU A 232 -32.34 0.24 43.40
C GLU A 232 -32.03 0.91 42.06
N ALA A 233 -32.24 2.20 42.01
CA ALA A 233 -31.83 3.03 40.88
C ALA A 233 -30.33 2.96 40.77
N ARG A 234 -29.82 2.02 39.94
CA ARG A 234 -28.43 2.04 39.48
C ARG A 234 -28.24 3.37 38.78
N SER A 235 -27.67 4.33 39.51
CA SER A 235 -27.19 5.59 38.95
C SER A 235 -26.46 5.32 37.64
N PRO A 236 -26.83 5.96 36.52
CA PRO A 236 -26.09 5.80 35.29
C PRO A 236 -24.64 6.21 35.55
N LYS A 237 -23.70 5.25 35.39
CA LYS A 237 -22.26 5.52 35.51
C LYS A 237 -21.95 6.72 34.62
N PRO A 238 -21.23 7.74 35.11
CA PRO A 238 -20.96 8.95 34.33
C PRO A 238 -20.25 8.61 33.05
N LEU A 239 -20.87 8.91 31.93
CA LEU A 239 -20.20 8.94 30.61
C LEU A 239 -18.95 9.80 30.75
N LEU A 240 -17.79 9.34 30.27
CA LEU A 240 -16.61 10.17 30.24
C LEU A 240 -16.96 11.49 29.54
N PRO A 241 -16.55 12.64 30.14
CA PRO A 241 -16.87 13.92 29.55
C PRO A 241 -16.37 13.94 28.10
N LEU A 242 -17.27 14.20 27.15
CA LEU A 242 -17.00 14.26 25.67
C LEU A 242 -15.67 14.94 25.35
N GLY A 243 -15.32 15.99 26.08
CA GLY A 243 -14.06 16.72 25.92
C GLY A 243 -12.79 15.95 26.28
N ARG A 244 -12.86 14.82 27.01
CA ARG A 244 -11.67 13.97 27.27
C ARG A 244 -11.36 13.06 26.08
N VAL A 245 -12.38 12.44 25.50
CA VAL A 245 -12.21 11.56 24.35
C VAL A 245 -11.77 12.35 23.12
N SER A 246 -12.39 13.52 22.87
CA SER A 246 -11.98 14.40 21.77
C SER A 246 -10.53 14.87 21.92
N ARG A 247 -10.08 15.24 23.11
CA ARG A 247 -8.68 15.60 23.38
C ARG A 247 -7.73 14.43 23.17
N ALA A 248 -8.12 13.22 23.54
CA ALA A 248 -7.31 12.02 23.34
C ALA A 248 -7.13 11.73 21.82
N ILE A 249 -8.18 11.85 21.02
CA ILE A 249 -8.14 11.67 19.57
C ILE A 249 -7.27 12.76 18.90
N LEU A 250 -7.44 14.02 19.29
CA LEU A 250 -6.60 15.13 18.75
C LEU A 250 -5.13 14.93 19.09
N ARG A 251 -4.82 14.52 20.32
CA ARG A 251 -3.47 14.19 20.74
C ARG A 251 -2.91 13.00 19.95
N ALA A 252 -3.72 11.97 19.72
CA ALA A 252 -3.34 10.82 18.90
C ALA A 252 -2.98 11.25 17.47
N GLY A 253 -3.82 12.07 16.83
CA GLY A 253 -3.57 12.62 15.50
C GLY A 253 -2.29 13.45 15.43
N LEU A 254 -2.05 14.30 16.43
CA LEU A 254 -0.81 15.10 16.51
C LEU A 254 0.43 14.21 16.64
N LEU A 255 0.41 13.23 17.55
CA LEU A 255 1.54 12.31 17.77
C LEU A 255 1.80 11.44 16.54
N LEU A 256 0.74 10.97 15.88
CA LEU A 256 0.81 10.24 14.63
C LEU A 256 1.52 11.06 13.55
N THR A 257 1.10 12.32 13.35
CA THR A 257 1.68 13.21 12.32
C THR A 257 3.13 13.57 12.64
N LEU A 258 3.43 13.91 13.90
CA LEU A 258 4.81 14.20 14.33
C LEU A 258 5.72 12.99 14.16
N GLY A 259 5.25 11.80 14.59
CA GLY A 259 6.00 10.55 14.41
C GLY A 259 6.27 10.24 12.94
N ALA A 260 5.30 10.48 12.05
CA ALA A 260 5.47 10.26 10.62
C ALA A 260 6.43 11.28 9.96
N ALA A 261 6.45 12.51 10.45
CA ALA A 261 7.30 13.55 9.89
C ALA A 261 8.79 13.43 10.29
N ILE A 262 9.07 12.96 11.52
CA ILE A 262 10.45 12.91 12.06
C ILE A 262 11.41 12.12 11.17
N PRO A 263 11.10 10.90 10.68
CA PRO A 263 12.00 10.16 9.80
C PRO A 263 12.32 10.87 8.47
N LEU A 264 11.44 11.77 8.01
CA LEU A 264 11.64 12.53 6.77
C LEU A 264 12.60 13.71 6.94
N ILE A 265 12.84 14.17 8.17
CA ILE A 265 13.67 15.35 8.44
C ILE A 265 15.11 15.17 7.94
N PRO A 266 15.83 14.08 8.29
CA PRO A 266 17.22 13.89 7.81
C PRO A 266 17.31 13.88 6.29
N TRP A 267 16.36 13.24 5.61
CA TRP A 267 16.28 13.19 4.16
C TRP A 267 16.06 14.57 3.55
N THR A 268 15.11 15.33 4.08
CA THR A 268 14.82 16.70 3.62
C THR A 268 16.02 17.63 3.83
N VAL A 269 16.70 17.54 4.99
CA VAL A 269 17.89 18.31 5.30
C VAL A 269 19.04 17.97 4.33
N ARG A 270 19.25 16.68 4.07
CA ARG A 270 20.25 16.24 3.07
C ARG A 270 19.94 16.84 1.69
N ASN A 271 18.70 16.80 1.23
CA ASN A 271 18.32 17.33 -0.07
C ASN A 271 18.51 18.85 -0.16
N LEU A 272 18.22 19.57 0.92
CA LEU A 272 18.51 21.00 1.01
C LEU A 272 20.01 21.31 0.93
N HIS A 273 20.86 20.55 1.62
CA HIS A 273 22.29 20.79 1.64
C HIS A 273 23.00 20.35 0.35
N THR A 274 22.63 19.16 -0.19
CA THR A 274 23.35 18.56 -1.31
C THR A 274 22.81 19.02 -2.67
N LEU A 275 21.48 19.15 -2.77
CA LEU A 275 20.80 19.44 -4.04
C LEU A 275 20.16 20.83 -4.09
N HIS A 276 20.27 21.60 -2.99
CA HIS A 276 19.66 22.93 -2.82
C HIS A 276 18.15 22.94 -3.08
N ARG A 277 17.46 21.83 -2.76
CA ARG A 277 16.02 21.66 -2.97
C ARG A 277 15.30 21.21 -1.70
N PHE A 278 14.16 21.84 -1.42
CA PHE A 278 13.24 21.35 -0.40
C PHE A 278 12.41 20.22 -1.00
N GLN A 279 12.84 18.98 -0.81
CA GLN A 279 12.23 17.78 -1.37
C GLN A 279 12.12 16.70 -0.30
N PRO A 280 11.01 16.63 0.48
CA PRO A 280 10.83 15.63 1.53
C PRO A 280 10.45 14.23 1.01
N LEU A 281 9.94 14.12 -0.23
CA LEU A 281 9.54 12.87 -0.89
C LEU A 281 10.29 12.71 -2.22
N ALA A 282 10.30 11.50 -2.76
CA ALA A 282 10.80 11.28 -4.11
C ALA A 282 9.92 12.00 -5.16
N PRO A 283 10.48 12.39 -6.32
CA PRO A 283 9.69 12.90 -7.42
C PRO A 283 8.66 11.88 -7.91
N ARG A 284 7.57 12.34 -8.51
CA ARG A 284 6.46 11.49 -8.96
C ARG A 284 6.90 10.38 -9.91
N TYR A 285 7.82 10.68 -10.80
CA TYR A 285 8.32 9.73 -11.82
C TYR A 285 9.65 9.10 -11.43
N ALA A 286 10.06 9.23 -10.16
CA ALA A 286 11.30 8.69 -9.64
C ALA A 286 12.54 9.09 -10.47
N ASN A 287 12.54 10.32 -10.99
CA ASN A 287 13.55 10.91 -11.84
C ASN A 287 14.42 11.92 -11.10
N ASP A 288 15.62 12.15 -11.56
CA ASP A 288 16.47 13.23 -11.12
C ASP A 288 16.13 14.56 -11.86
N SER A 289 16.75 15.65 -11.45
CA SER A 289 16.35 17.00 -11.84
C SER A 289 16.54 17.35 -13.30
N ASP A 290 17.50 16.72 -13.91
CA ASP A 290 18.01 16.86 -15.26
C ASP A 290 17.51 15.76 -16.21
N GLU A 291 16.88 14.73 -15.67
CA GLU A 291 16.24 13.70 -16.49
C GLU A 291 14.95 14.19 -17.16
N LEU A 292 14.86 13.95 -18.45
CA LEU A 292 13.65 14.25 -19.21
C LEU A 292 12.53 13.27 -18.85
N VAL A 293 11.43 13.77 -18.29
CA VAL A 293 10.24 12.97 -18.02
C VAL A 293 9.26 13.07 -19.19
N MET A 294 8.89 11.95 -19.77
CA MET A 294 7.94 11.84 -20.88
C MET A 294 6.49 11.95 -20.37
N VAL A 295 6.13 13.15 -19.92
CA VAL A 295 4.80 13.41 -19.30
C VAL A 295 3.67 13.22 -20.29
N GLY A 296 3.88 13.59 -21.55
CA GLY A 296 2.90 13.45 -22.63
C GLY A 296 2.63 12.00 -22.98
N PHE A 297 3.68 11.20 -23.10
CA PHE A 297 3.61 9.76 -23.32
C PHE A 297 2.89 9.06 -22.15
N ASN A 298 3.30 9.33 -20.91
CA ASN A 298 2.67 8.78 -19.72
C ASN A 298 1.18 9.14 -19.64
N ARG A 299 0.82 10.37 -20.01
CA ARG A 299 -0.56 10.79 -20.08
C ARG A 299 -1.35 10.08 -21.17
N TRP A 300 -0.75 9.82 -22.35
CA TRP A 300 -1.37 9.06 -23.41
C TRP A 300 -1.58 7.60 -23.00
N VAL A 301 -0.58 6.95 -22.45
CA VAL A 301 -0.67 5.59 -21.88
C VAL A 301 -1.83 5.49 -20.89
N LYS A 302 -1.96 6.45 -19.99
CA LYS A 302 -3.05 6.52 -18.99
C LYS A 302 -4.45 6.56 -19.61
N THR A 303 -4.61 6.96 -20.88
CA THR A 303 -5.92 6.99 -21.55
C THR A 303 -6.45 5.63 -21.99
N TRP A 304 -5.62 4.58 -21.92
CA TRP A 304 -6.00 3.24 -22.38
C TRP A 304 -5.44 2.09 -21.55
N MET A 305 -4.31 2.25 -20.88
CA MET A 305 -3.67 1.20 -20.09
C MET A 305 -4.55 0.82 -18.88
N ALA A 306 -4.81 -0.47 -18.72
CA ALA A 306 -5.66 -0.99 -17.66
C ALA A 306 -5.13 -2.29 -17.03
N GLU A 307 -4.25 -3.02 -17.72
CA GLU A 307 -3.72 -4.30 -17.25
C GLU A 307 -2.18 -4.32 -17.21
N TYR A 308 -1.65 -5.19 -16.36
CA TYR A 308 -0.22 -5.37 -16.10
C TYR A 308 0.58 -5.80 -17.34
N VAL A 309 -0.01 -6.60 -18.24
CA VAL A 309 0.68 -7.00 -19.50
C VAL A 309 1.14 -5.79 -20.30
N SER A 310 0.26 -4.79 -20.43
CA SER A 310 0.60 -3.56 -21.15
C SER A 310 1.65 -2.71 -20.41
N VAL A 311 1.74 -2.83 -19.09
CA VAL A 311 2.81 -2.18 -18.30
C VAL A 311 4.15 -2.79 -18.67
N GLU A 312 4.26 -4.13 -18.64
CA GLU A 312 5.49 -4.87 -18.91
C GLU A 312 5.94 -4.72 -20.36
N GLU A 313 5.00 -4.82 -21.31
CA GLU A 313 5.36 -4.79 -22.75
C GLU A 313 5.56 -3.39 -23.32
N ILE A 314 4.99 -2.35 -22.73
CA ILE A 314 5.00 -1.00 -23.30
C ILE A 314 5.58 0.02 -22.32
N TYR A 315 5.06 0.07 -21.08
CA TYR A 315 5.39 1.17 -20.17
C TYR A 315 6.83 1.07 -19.66
N TRP A 316 7.28 -0.14 -19.28
CA TRP A 316 8.63 -0.34 -18.78
C TRP A 316 9.71 -0.28 -19.87
N ASN A 317 9.32 -0.52 -21.12
CA ASN A 317 10.23 -0.53 -22.24
C ASN A 317 10.47 0.88 -22.84
N VAL A 318 9.79 1.90 -22.34
CA VAL A 318 9.92 3.28 -22.82
C VAL A 318 10.43 4.19 -21.70
N PRO A 319 11.59 4.87 -21.86
CA PRO A 319 12.51 4.83 -23.01
C PRO A 319 13.38 3.56 -23.00
N GLY A 320 13.93 3.20 -24.16
CA GLY A 320 14.92 2.12 -24.32
C GLY A 320 14.60 1.21 -25.50
N ASP A 321 13.41 0.58 -25.51
CA ASP A 321 13.04 -0.36 -26.56
C ASP A 321 11.99 0.20 -27.53
N PRO A 322 11.98 -0.27 -28.80
CA PRO A 322 10.95 0.08 -29.76
C PRO A 322 9.58 -0.44 -29.35
N ILE A 323 8.54 0.35 -29.60
CA ILE A 323 7.15 -0.03 -29.34
C ILE A 323 6.62 -0.86 -30.52
N ASP A 324 6.16 -2.09 -30.26
CA ASP A 324 5.41 -2.88 -31.24
C ASP A 324 3.92 -2.50 -31.22
N LEU A 325 3.45 -1.86 -32.29
CA LEU A 325 2.06 -1.48 -32.46
C LEU A 325 1.07 -2.66 -32.36
N LYS A 326 1.49 -3.87 -32.69
CA LYS A 326 0.67 -5.08 -32.61
C LYS A 326 0.40 -5.52 -31.17
N ARG A 327 1.23 -5.07 -30.21
CA ARG A 327 1.07 -5.32 -28.78
C ARG A 327 0.11 -4.35 -28.12
N LEU A 328 -0.22 -3.23 -28.77
CA LEU A 328 -1.19 -2.28 -28.26
C LEU A 328 -2.60 -2.86 -28.33
N PRO A 329 -3.38 -2.80 -27.24
CA PRO A 329 -4.75 -3.29 -27.24
C PRO A 329 -5.68 -2.38 -28.09
N ASN A 330 -6.75 -2.95 -28.62
CA ASN A 330 -7.71 -2.20 -29.48
C ASN A 330 -8.23 -0.93 -28.79
N ARG A 331 -8.35 -0.90 -27.47
CA ARG A 331 -8.78 0.29 -26.72
C ARG A 331 -7.75 1.43 -26.72
N ALA A 332 -6.53 1.21 -27.21
CA ALA A 332 -5.54 2.28 -27.38
C ALA A 332 -5.96 3.25 -28.51
N PHE A 333 -6.92 2.87 -29.34
CA PHE A 333 -7.41 3.64 -30.48
C PHE A 333 -8.93 3.82 -30.40
N ASP A 334 -9.43 5.01 -30.72
CA ASP A 334 -10.87 5.31 -30.74
C ASP A 334 -11.40 5.39 -32.19
N SER A 335 -10.52 5.48 -33.20
CA SER A 335 -10.84 5.54 -34.62
C SER A 335 -9.62 5.17 -35.45
N GLU A 336 -9.87 4.89 -36.75
CA GLU A 336 -8.78 4.65 -37.71
C GLU A 336 -7.84 5.86 -37.83
N GLN A 337 -8.34 7.07 -37.73
CA GLN A 337 -7.51 8.28 -37.71
C GLN A 337 -6.58 8.34 -36.49
N GLN A 338 -7.09 7.94 -35.32
CA GLN A 338 -6.24 7.85 -34.12
C GLN A 338 -5.21 6.74 -34.22
N TRP A 339 -5.57 5.62 -34.84
CA TRP A 339 -4.62 4.54 -35.10
C TRP A 339 -3.46 5.04 -35.97
N GLN A 340 -3.76 5.68 -37.12
CA GLN A 340 -2.77 6.24 -38.04
C GLN A 340 -1.87 7.28 -37.35
N LEU A 341 -2.49 8.19 -36.57
CA LEU A 341 -1.74 9.18 -35.78
C LEU A 341 -0.81 8.51 -34.76
N THR A 342 -1.30 7.52 -34.03
CA THR A 342 -0.50 6.78 -33.06
C THR A 342 0.63 6.01 -33.76
N ALA A 343 0.34 5.38 -34.91
CA ALA A 343 1.35 4.68 -35.70
C ALA A 343 2.48 5.62 -36.15
N THR A 344 2.15 6.84 -36.56
CA THR A 344 3.14 7.88 -36.87
C THR A 344 3.97 8.27 -35.66
N LEU A 345 3.33 8.51 -34.49
CA LEU A 345 4.04 8.87 -33.26
C LEU A 345 4.99 7.77 -32.80
N VAL A 346 4.54 6.51 -32.85
CA VAL A 346 5.33 5.34 -32.51
C VAL A 346 6.48 5.14 -33.50
N ALA A 347 6.25 5.36 -34.80
CA ALA A 347 7.32 5.28 -35.80
C ALA A 347 8.39 6.36 -35.56
N ASP A 348 8.00 7.61 -35.26
CA ASP A 348 8.93 8.70 -34.90
C ASP A 348 9.72 8.35 -33.63
N TYR A 349 9.08 7.76 -32.61
CA TYR A 349 9.73 7.30 -31.40
C TYR A 349 10.72 6.16 -31.71
N ASN A 350 10.30 5.11 -32.40
CA ASN A 350 11.13 3.96 -32.72
C ASN A 350 12.35 4.37 -33.55
N HIS A 351 12.17 5.28 -34.50
CA HIS A 351 13.30 5.82 -35.28
C HIS A 351 14.29 6.60 -34.39
N GLY A 352 13.81 7.32 -33.37
CA GLY A 352 14.66 7.95 -32.37
C GLY A 352 15.49 6.92 -31.58
N GLN A 353 14.87 5.81 -31.16
CA GLN A 353 15.55 4.73 -30.42
C GLN A 353 16.61 4.03 -31.28
N GLU A 354 16.37 3.78 -32.58
CA GLU A 354 17.37 3.25 -33.50
C GLU A 354 18.62 4.15 -33.61
N LEU A 355 18.49 5.44 -33.34
CA LEU A 355 19.56 6.42 -33.34
C LEU A 355 20.12 6.71 -31.93
N ASP A 356 19.77 5.90 -30.94
CA ASP A 356 20.15 6.08 -29.52
C ASP A 356 19.87 7.51 -29.02
N ARG A 357 18.66 8.01 -29.30
CA ARG A 357 18.21 9.36 -28.92
C ARG A 357 17.04 9.29 -27.96
N ASP A 358 17.07 10.14 -26.96
CA ASP A 358 15.93 10.37 -26.08
C ASP A 358 14.71 10.87 -26.87
N MET A 359 13.50 10.65 -26.29
CA MET A 359 12.27 11.19 -26.88
C MET A 359 12.33 12.72 -26.91
N PRO A 360 12.24 13.35 -28.12
CA PRO A 360 12.25 14.81 -28.21
C PRO A 360 11.02 15.42 -27.51
N PRO A 361 11.16 16.60 -26.87
CA PRO A 361 10.03 17.31 -26.24
C PRO A 361 8.83 17.56 -27.17
N GLU A 362 9.09 17.78 -28.47
CA GLU A 362 8.07 17.97 -29.49
C GLU A 362 7.25 16.71 -29.72
N LEU A 363 7.88 15.53 -29.69
CA LEU A 363 7.19 14.24 -29.81
C LEU A 363 6.35 13.96 -28.56
N ASP A 364 6.89 14.22 -27.36
CA ASP A 364 6.15 14.10 -26.11
C ASP A 364 4.93 15.04 -26.08
N ALA A 365 5.06 16.27 -26.58
CA ALA A 365 3.95 17.21 -26.70
C ALA A 365 2.85 16.71 -27.65
N ARG A 366 3.21 15.99 -28.73
CA ARG A 366 2.22 15.37 -29.65
C ARG A 366 1.48 14.22 -28.97
N PHE A 367 2.14 13.39 -28.15
CA PHE A 367 1.46 12.40 -27.30
C PHE A 367 0.52 13.08 -26.29
N ALA A 368 0.93 14.18 -25.68
CA ALA A 368 0.09 14.97 -24.77
C ALA A 368 -1.17 15.52 -25.45
N ALA A 369 -1.04 16.00 -26.71
CA ALA A 369 -2.16 16.48 -27.51
C ALA A 369 -3.17 15.37 -27.82
N LEU A 370 -2.67 14.18 -28.24
CA LEU A 370 -3.49 12.99 -28.47
C LEU A 370 -4.22 12.57 -27.18
N ALA A 371 -3.50 12.51 -26.06
CA ALA A 371 -4.10 12.20 -24.75
C ALA A 371 -5.22 13.18 -24.41
N SER A 372 -5.01 14.49 -24.62
CA SER A 372 -5.99 15.53 -24.33
C SER A 372 -7.26 15.37 -25.17
N THR A 373 -7.11 15.02 -26.44
CA THR A 373 -8.24 14.73 -27.33
C THR A 373 -9.05 13.54 -26.84
N ARG A 374 -8.38 12.43 -26.48
CA ARG A 374 -9.03 11.22 -25.95
C ARG A 374 -9.76 11.47 -24.62
N VAL A 375 -9.16 12.21 -23.71
CA VAL A 375 -9.78 12.57 -22.42
C VAL A 375 -11.04 13.42 -22.64
N LYS A 376 -10.99 14.42 -23.54
CA LYS A 376 -12.13 15.26 -23.86
C LYS A 376 -13.26 14.49 -24.53
N ALA A 377 -12.93 13.53 -25.41
CA ALA A 377 -13.92 12.70 -26.12
C ALA A 377 -14.65 11.72 -25.19
N ALA A 378 -13.97 11.17 -24.18
CA ALA A 378 -14.53 10.16 -23.29
C ALA A 378 -14.09 10.36 -21.81
N PRO A 379 -14.54 11.43 -21.13
CA PRO A 379 -14.10 11.74 -19.76
C PRO A 379 -14.48 10.64 -18.74
N LEU A 380 -15.65 10.03 -18.85
CA LEU A 380 -16.08 8.95 -17.96
C LEU A 380 -15.18 7.71 -18.10
N ARG A 381 -14.72 7.40 -19.33
CA ARG A 381 -13.74 6.33 -19.54
C ARG A 381 -12.45 6.61 -18.76
N TYR A 382 -11.93 7.82 -18.88
CA TYR A 382 -10.66 8.20 -18.27
C TYR A 382 -10.71 8.29 -16.74
N TYR A 383 -11.78 8.92 -16.19
CA TYR A 383 -11.85 9.20 -14.75
C TYR A 383 -12.54 8.12 -13.93
N VAL A 384 -13.31 7.21 -14.55
CA VAL A 384 -14.10 6.20 -13.84
C VAL A 384 -13.78 4.80 -14.32
N TRP A 385 -13.99 4.49 -15.61
CA TRP A 385 -13.92 3.11 -16.09
C TRP A 385 -12.49 2.55 -16.13
N LEU A 386 -11.51 3.32 -16.58
CA LEU A 386 -10.11 2.87 -16.57
C LEU A 386 -9.55 2.73 -15.16
N PRO A 387 -9.73 3.66 -14.21
CA PRO A 387 -9.39 3.43 -12.82
C PRO A 387 -10.04 2.18 -12.22
N ALA A 388 -11.33 1.94 -12.47
CA ALA A 388 -12.02 0.74 -12.02
C ALA A 388 -11.43 -0.54 -12.62
N ALA A 389 -11.11 -0.53 -13.92
CA ALA A 389 -10.48 -1.66 -14.60
C ALA A 389 -9.06 -1.95 -14.05
N ARG A 390 -8.26 -0.91 -13.79
CA ARG A 390 -6.94 -1.04 -13.15
C ARG A 390 -7.04 -1.66 -11.76
N ILE A 391 -8.00 -1.18 -10.95
CA ILE A 391 -8.25 -1.75 -9.63
C ILE A 391 -8.61 -3.23 -9.77
N ALA A 392 -9.52 -3.57 -10.68
CA ALA A 392 -9.93 -4.96 -10.91
C ALA A 392 -8.75 -5.84 -11.34
N ASP A 393 -7.91 -5.38 -12.29
CA ASP A 393 -6.72 -6.13 -12.73
C ASP A 393 -5.76 -6.35 -11.57
N MET A 394 -5.38 -5.31 -10.84
CA MET A 394 -4.44 -5.41 -9.71
C MET A 394 -4.92 -6.35 -8.59
N TRP A 395 -6.24 -6.43 -8.35
CA TRP A 395 -6.80 -7.27 -7.31
C TRP A 395 -7.06 -8.71 -7.74
N LEU A 396 -7.44 -8.95 -8.98
CA LEU A 396 -7.95 -10.25 -9.45
C LEU A 396 -6.93 -11.02 -10.31
N ARG A 397 -5.89 -10.35 -10.79
CA ARG A 397 -4.85 -10.99 -11.60
C ARG A 397 -4.08 -12.04 -10.80
N PRO A 398 -3.64 -13.14 -11.42
CA PRO A 398 -2.64 -14.04 -10.85
C PRO A 398 -1.37 -13.28 -10.46
N ARG A 399 -0.83 -13.57 -9.28
CA ARG A 399 0.37 -12.91 -8.74
C ARG A 399 1.62 -13.72 -9.06
N THR A 400 2.01 -13.70 -10.32
CA THR A 400 3.14 -14.48 -10.85
C THR A 400 4.23 -13.60 -11.45
N GLU A 401 4.20 -12.30 -11.20
CA GLU A 401 5.09 -11.29 -11.77
C GLU A 401 6.58 -11.50 -11.45
N LEU A 402 6.93 -12.24 -10.39
CA LEU A 402 8.29 -12.62 -10.02
C LEU A 402 8.58 -14.11 -10.29
N LEU A 403 7.72 -14.78 -11.02
CA LEU A 403 7.84 -16.19 -11.36
C LEU A 403 8.05 -16.38 -12.86
N PRO A 404 8.59 -17.53 -13.29
CA PRO A 404 8.93 -17.75 -14.70
C PRO A 404 7.79 -17.68 -15.72
N PRO A 405 6.48 -17.88 -15.38
CA PRO A 405 5.43 -17.80 -16.39
C PRO A 405 5.35 -16.43 -17.05
N ASP A 406 5.21 -16.42 -18.38
CA ASP A 406 5.01 -15.23 -19.19
C ASP A 406 3.69 -14.53 -18.80
N PRO A 407 3.62 -13.18 -18.77
CA PRO A 407 2.39 -12.43 -18.52
C PRO A 407 1.26 -12.76 -19.48
N ARG A 408 1.57 -13.16 -20.73
CA ARG A 408 0.62 -13.67 -21.72
C ARG A 408 0.51 -15.20 -21.70
N TRP A 409 0.51 -15.81 -20.54
CA TRP A 409 0.47 -17.25 -20.35
C TRP A 409 -0.59 -17.98 -21.19
N TRP A 410 -1.66 -17.31 -21.60
CA TRP A 410 -2.70 -17.85 -22.47
C TRP A 410 -2.29 -18.02 -23.93
N GLU A 411 -1.19 -17.41 -24.37
CA GLU A 411 -0.63 -17.57 -25.70
C GLU A 411 0.30 -18.80 -25.78
N PHE A 412 0.80 -19.29 -24.64
CA PHE A 412 1.74 -20.41 -24.50
C PHE A 412 1.04 -21.71 -24.08
N ASN A 413 0.05 -22.17 -24.88
CA ASN A 413 -0.77 -23.33 -24.55
C ASN A 413 -0.01 -24.66 -24.57
N ASP A 414 1.16 -24.74 -25.21
CA ASP A 414 1.95 -25.98 -25.34
C ASP A 414 2.68 -26.35 -24.03
N GLU A 415 2.82 -25.41 -23.10
CA GLU A 415 3.47 -25.62 -21.81
C GLU A 415 2.47 -25.63 -20.66
N TRP A 416 1.99 -26.81 -20.26
CA TRP A 416 0.99 -26.94 -19.22
C TRP A 416 1.46 -26.46 -17.83
N ARG A 417 2.77 -26.56 -17.50
CA ARG A 417 3.31 -26.19 -16.17
C ARG A 417 3.15 -24.72 -15.86
N PRO A 418 3.60 -23.75 -16.71
CA PRO A 418 3.34 -22.33 -16.52
C PRO A 418 1.85 -22.02 -16.36
N VAL A 419 0.99 -22.59 -17.24
CA VAL A 419 -0.46 -22.37 -17.20
C VAL A 419 -1.06 -22.82 -15.87
N VAL A 420 -0.73 -24.02 -15.39
CA VAL A 420 -1.21 -24.53 -14.08
C VAL A 420 -0.70 -23.66 -12.93
N THR A 421 0.55 -23.18 -12.99
CA THR A 421 1.09 -22.28 -11.96
C THR A 421 0.28 -20.99 -11.91
N VAL A 422 0.04 -20.35 -13.04
CA VAL A 422 -0.73 -19.09 -13.11
C VAL A 422 -2.15 -19.28 -12.63
N LEU A 423 -2.85 -20.32 -13.11
CA LEU A 423 -4.22 -20.63 -12.67
C LEU A 423 -4.28 -20.96 -11.17
N GLY A 424 -3.29 -21.69 -10.64
CA GLY A 424 -3.18 -22.01 -9.22
C GLY A 424 -3.00 -20.76 -8.36
N PHE A 425 -2.09 -19.86 -8.75
CA PHE A 425 -1.88 -18.59 -8.05
C PHE A 425 -3.10 -17.66 -8.17
N GLY A 426 -3.75 -17.62 -9.35
CA GLY A 426 -4.99 -16.86 -9.55
C GLY A 426 -6.12 -17.36 -8.67
N LEU A 427 -6.35 -18.68 -8.63
CA LEU A 427 -7.37 -19.28 -7.77
C LEU A 427 -7.07 -18.99 -6.29
N LEU A 428 -5.82 -19.14 -5.87
CA LEU A 428 -5.42 -18.87 -4.50
C LEU A 428 -5.62 -17.40 -4.14
N ASN A 429 -5.29 -16.46 -5.04
CA ASN A 429 -5.58 -15.04 -4.85
C ASN A 429 -7.08 -14.80 -4.65
N LEU A 430 -7.93 -15.37 -5.50
CA LEU A 430 -9.39 -15.27 -5.37
C LEU A 430 -9.91 -15.87 -4.06
N ILE A 431 -9.30 -16.96 -3.57
CA ILE A 431 -9.64 -17.54 -2.26
C ILE A 431 -9.34 -16.54 -1.13
N TYR A 432 -8.15 -15.93 -1.11
CA TYR A 432 -7.80 -14.92 -0.08
C TYR A 432 -8.75 -13.72 -0.12
N VAL A 433 -8.99 -13.16 -1.31
CA VAL A 433 -9.88 -12.00 -1.49
C VAL A 433 -11.33 -12.38 -1.13
N GLY A 434 -11.81 -13.54 -1.56
CA GLY A 434 -13.16 -14.04 -1.26
C GLY A 434 -13.36 -14.29 0.23
N MET A 435 -12.40 -14.92 0.90
CA MET A 435 -12.43 -15.14 2.35
C MET A 435 -12.40 -13.79 3.10
N ALA A 436 -11.60 -12.82 2.63
CA ALA A 436 -11.56 -11.50 3.23
C ALA A 436 -12.89 -10.76 3.09
N ALA A 437 -13.53 -10.82 1.93
CA ALA A 437 -14.85 -10.25 1.71
C ALA A 437 -15.90 -10.90 2.63
N ALA A 438 -15.95 -12.24 2.68
CA ALA A 438 -16.88 -12.98 3.54
C ALA A 438 -16.63 -12.71 5.03
N GLY A 439 -15.37 -12.70 5.47
CA GLY A 439 -14.99 -12.39 6.85
C GLY A 439 -15.33 -10.95 7.22
N GLY A 440 -15.04 -9.99 6.32
CA GLY A 440 -15.38 -8.59 6.49
C GLY A 440 -16.89 -8.37 6.65
N ILE A 441 -17.72 -9.04 5.83
CA ILE A 441 -19.18 -9.02 5.97
C ILE A 441 -19.60 -9.58 7.34
N ARG A 442 -18.96 -10.65 7.81
CA ARG A 442 -19.27 -11.30 9.08
C ARG A 442 -18.99 -10.42 10.30
N ILE A 443 -17.98 -9.55 10.23
CA ILE A 443 -17.60 -8.61 11.30
C ILE A 443 -17.95 -7.15 10.97
N ARG A 444 -18.81 -6.90 9.97
CA ARG A 444 -19.15 -5.55 9.49
C ARG A 444 -19.64 -4.60 10.59
N GLU A 445 -20.20 -5.15 11.66
CA GLU A 445 -20.70 -4.39 12.80
C GLU A 445 -19.60 -4.07 13.84
N TYR A 446 -18.40 -4.64 13.68
CA TYR A 446 -17.30 -4.36 14.59
C TYR A 446 -16.74 -2.97 14.32
N PHE A 447 -16.55 -2.21 15.40
CA PHE A 447 -16.12 -0.83 15.31
C PHE A 447 -14.78 -0.66 14.58
N GLY A 448 -13.79 -1.53 14.87
CA GLY A 448 -12.45 -1.44 14.29
C GLY A 448 -12.37 -1.74 12.80
N ILE A 449 -13.38 -2.37 12.18
CA ILE A 449 -13.35 -2.70 10.73
C ILE A 449 -13.28 -1.44 9.87
N GLY A 450 -13.86 -0.32 10.34
CA GLY A 450 -13.88 0.94 9.59
C GLY A 450 -12.49 1.44 9.22
N LEU A 451 -11.48 1.22 10.06
CA LEU A 451 -10.09 1.55 9.75
C LEU A 451 -9.57 0.75 8.56
N PHE A 452 -9.79 -0.56 8.55
CA PHE A 452 -9.30 -1.45 7.50
C PHE A 452 -10.01 -1.21 6.16
N VAL A 453 -11.33 -1.02 6.20
CA VAL A 453 -12.10 -0.69 4.99
C VAL A 453 -11.63 0.65 4.42
N LEU A 454 -11.42 1.65 5.26
CA LEU A 454 -10.92 2.96 4.82
C LEU A 454 -9.54 2.84 4.16
N PHE A 455 -8.62 2.07 4.75
CA PHE A 455 -7.29 1.85 4.18
C PHE A 455 -7.39 1.14 2.81
N LEU A 456 -8.15 0.04 2.69
CA LEU A 456 -8.33 -0.68 1.43
C LEU A 456 -8.93 0.22 0.35
N VAL A 457 -9.95 1.00 0.69
CA VAL A 457 -10.63 1.90 -0.26
C VAL A 457 -9.71 3.03 -0.71
N VAL A 458 -9.09 3.75 0.23
CA VAL A 458 -8.21 4.88 -0.11
C VAL A 458 -7.03 4.40 -0.94
N ARG A 459 -6.39 3.28 -0.57
CA ARG A 459 -5.28 2.71 -1.34
C ARG A 459 -5.72 2.26 -2.73
N SER A 460 -6.80 1.50 -2.85
CA SER A 460 -7.30 1.04 -4.16
C SER A 460 -7.67 2.20 -5.07
N LEU A 461 -8.34 3.23 -4.55
CA LEU A 461 -8.68 4.43 -5.33
C LEU A 461 -7.42 5.17 -5.79
N PHE A 462 -6.42 5.34 -4.92
CA PHE A 462 -5.14 5.93 -5.30
C PHE A 462 -4.46 5.13 -6.41
N LEU A 463 -4.31 3.81 -6.24
CA LEU A 463 -3.67 2.93 -7.21
C LEU A 463 -4.39 2.93 -8.57
N GLY A 464 -5.73 3.01 -8.60
CA GLY A 464 -6.50 3.15 -9.83
C GLY A 464 -6.20 4.42 -10.62
N THR A 465 -5.60 5.44 -9.97
CA THR A 465 -5.21 6.70 -10.63
C THR A 465 -3.83 6.64 -11.30
N LEU A 466 -3.04 5.59 -11.06
CA LEU A 466 -1.69 5.44 -11.64
C LEU A 466 -1.78 5.11 -13.14
N GLU A 467 -0.74 5.43 -13.87
CA GLU A 467 -0.59 5.08 -15.29
C GLU A 467 -0.20 3.62 -15.47
N ASN A 468 0.57 3.04 -14.53
CA ASN A 468 1.14 1.70 -14.53
C ASN A 468 0.49 0.83 -13.43
N PRO A 469 -0.61 0.12 -13.72
CA PRO A 469 -1.26 -0.75 -12.75
C PRO A 469 -0.45 -2.04 -12.55
N GLU A 470 0.37 -2.07 -11.50
CA GLU A 470 1.17 -3.23 -11.14
C GLU A 470 0.51 -4.01 -9.99
N THR A 471 0.43 -5.31 -10.14
CA THR A 471 -0.20 -6.21 -9.15
C THR A 471 0.46 -6.09 -7.78
N ARG A 472 1.79 -5.91 -7.73
CA ARG A 472 2.57 -5.76 -6.50
C ARG A 472 2.10 -4.62 -5.60
N TYR A 473 1.56 -3.53 -6.15
CA TYR A 473 1.11 -2.38 -5.36
C TYR A 473 -0.07 -2.66 -4.42
N THR A 474 -0.76 -3.78 -4.60
CA THR A 474 -1.83 -4.21 -3.67
C THR A 474 -1.33 -5.14 -2.57
N LEU A 475 -0.04 -5.48 -2.53
CA LEU A 475 0.51 -6.38 -1.51
C LEU A 475 0.46 -5.79 -0.11
N GLU A 476 0.61 -4.47 0.04
CA GLU A 476 0.47 -3.82 1.35
C GLU A 476 -0.97 -3.85 1.88
N CYS A 477 -1.94 -4.23 1.03
CA CYS A 477 -3.30 -4.53 1.47
C CYS A 477 -3.42 -5.93 2.09
N TYR A 478 -2.46 -6.84 1.85
CA TYR A 478 -2.56 -8.24 2.28
C TYR A 478 -2.58 -8.45 3.80
N PRO A 479 -1.90 -7.64 4.63
CA PRO A 479 -2.13 -7.69 6.08
C PRO A 479 -3.62 -7.59 6.43
N VAL A 480 -4.33 -6.63 5.83
CA VAL A 480 -5.77 -6.45 6.06
C VAL A 480 -6.60 -7.59 5.43
N VAL A 481 -6.26 -8.02 4.21
CA VAL A 481 -6.92 -9.17 3.54
C VAL A 481 -6.85 -10.40 4.43
N ILE A 482 -5.69 -10.71 4.99
CA ILE A 482 -5.49 -11.90 5.85
C ILE A 482 -6.24 -11.76 7.18
N ILE A 483 -6.24 -10.59 7.81
CA ILE A 483 -6.99 -10.33 9.05
C ILE A 483 -8.49 -10.53 8.81
N LEU A 484 -9.02 -9.97 7.72
CA LEU A 484 -10.43 -10.13 7.35
C LEU A 484 -10.77 -11.58 6.98
N ALA A 485 -9.90 -12.27 6.24
CA ALA A 485 -10.08 -13.70 5.94
C ALA A 485 -10.10 -14.56 7.20
N ALA A 486 -9.24 -14.26 8.17
CA ALA A 486 -9.19 -14.96 9.45
C ALA A 486 -10.45 -14.75 10.31
N ALA A 487 -11.24 -13.69 10.08
CA ALA A 487 -12.51 -13.48 10.76
C ALA A 487 -13.56 -14.56 10.45
N MET A 488 -13.35 -15.35 9.42
CA MET A 488 -14.16 -16.56 9.15
C MET A 488 -14.04 -17.61 10.28
N PHE A 489 -12.94 -17.60 11.03
CA PHE A 489 -12.60 -18.57 12.09
C PHE A 489 -12.78 -17.99 13.51
N ARG A 490 -13.65 -17.01 13.68
CA ARG A 490 -13.92 -16.34 14.97
C ARG A 490 -14.54 -17.29 16.02
#